data_90cb338d63537059745598fd2f4a8d41
#
_entry.id   90cb338d63537059745598fd2f4a8d41
#
_cell.length_a   1.000
_cell.length_b   1.000
_cell.length_c   1.000
_cell.angle_alpha   90.00
_cell.angle_beta   90.00
_cell.angle_gamma   90.00
#
_symmetry.space_group_name_H-M   'P 1'
#
loop_
_entity.id
_entity.type
_entity.pdbx_description
1 polymer ?
#
loop_
_entity_poly.entity_id
_entity_poly.type
_entity_poly.pdbx_seq_one_letter_code
_entity_poly.pdbx_strand_id
1 'polypeptide(L)'
;MSPGSALYLDNNATAPLRPEAVTAMQQVMGPPSNPSSVHAFGRSARLIVEGAREEIAILVGSRAADIVFTCGGTESNNLVLSGFDHIITSAIEHDSVLHAAPGADIVRVDRDGL
;
A
#
# COMPACT_ATOMS: atom_id res chain seq x y z
N MET A 1 -33.27 -2.86 9.44
CA MET A 1 -32.63 -3.61 10.54
C MET A 1 -31.29 -2.97 10.78
N SER A 2 -31.06 -2.35 11.92
CA SER A 2 -29.72 -1.91 12.31
C SER A 2 -28.82 -3.14 12.35
N PRO A 3 -27.61 -3.12 11.76
CA PRO A 3 -26.68 -4.23 11.94
C PRO A 3 -26.42 -4.32 13.44
N GLY A 4 -26.96 -5.35 14.08
CA GLY A 4 -26.64 -5.65 15.46
C GLY A 4 -25.13 -5.74 15.61
N SER A 5 -24.61 -5.48 16.80
CA SER A 5 -23.23 -5.40 17.25
C SER A 5 -22.30 -6.53 16.77
N ALA A 6 -22.17 -6.70 15.45
CA ALA A 6 -21.17 -7.60 14.90
C ALA A 6 -19.78 -7.02 15.19
N LEU A 7 -18.95 -7.75 15.90
CA LEU A 7 -17.57 -7.38 16.14
C LEU A 7 -16.75 -7.71 14.88
N TYR A 8 -16.15 -6.67 14.26
CA TYR A 8 -15.25 -6.85 13.14
C TYR A 8 -13.83 -7.07 13.66
N LEU A 9 -13.23 -8.21 13.32
CA LEU A 9 -11.89 -8.62 13.81
C LEU A 9 -10.86 -8.78 12.69
N ASP A 10 -11.24 -8.59 11.44
CA ASP A 10 -10.37 -8.80 10.27
C ASP A 10 -9.71 -7.50 9.79
N ASN A 11 -9.08 -6.78 10.70
CA ASN A 11 -8.42 -5.52 10.37
C ASN A 11 -7.16 -5.70 9.48
N ASN A 12 -6.63 -6.92 9.37
CA ASN A 12 -5.54 -7.22 8.45
C ASN A 12 -6.00 -7.21 6.99
N ALA A 13 -7.23 -7.63 6.71
CA ALA A 13 -7.79 -7.56 5.36
C ALA A 13 -8.15 -6.11 4.99
N THR A 14 -8.81 -5.39 5.88
CA THR A 14 -9.13 -3.97 5.73
C THR A 14 -9.48 -3.36 7.07
N ALA A 15 -9.30 -2.07 7.23
CA ALA A 15 -9.69 -1.32 8.40
C ALA A 15 -10.67 -0.19 8.03
N PRO A 16 -11.60 0.20 8.92
CA PRO A 16 -12.42 1.38 8.69
C PRO A 16 -11.57 2.62 8.45
N LEU A 17 -11.97 3.43 7.48
CA LEU A 17 -11.29 4.71 7.23
C LEU A 17 -11.47 5.63 8.46
N ARG A 18 -10.39 6.23 8.89
CA ARG A 18 -10.41 7.25 9.92
C ARG A 18 -11.12 8.50 9.39
N PRO A 19 -11.93 9.21 10.21
CA PRO A 19 -12.64 10.41 9.77
C PRO A 19 -11.70 11.49 9.20
N GLU A 20 -10.51 11.63 9.76
CA GLU A 20 -9.49 12.58 9.29
C GLU A 20 -9.00 12.22 7.88
N ALA A 21 -8.83 10.93 7.60
CA ALA A 21 -8.45 10.45 6.28
C ALA A 21 -9.55 10.72 5.24
N VAL A 22 -10.82 10.48 5.60
CA VAL A 22 -11.97 10.81 4.75
C VAL A 22 -11.97 12.30 4.41
N THR A 23 -11.79 13.15 5.43
CA THR A 23 -11.77 14.61 5.25
C THR A 23 -10.62 15.04 4.33
N ALA A 24 -9.42 14.50 4.52
CA ALA A 24 -8.26 14.81 3.69
C ALA A 24 -8.47 14.37 2.22
N MET A 25 -9.06 13.19 2.01
CA MET A 25 -9.41 12.70 0.67
C MET A 25 -10.42 13.64 -0.02
N GLN A 26 -11.46 14.06 0.69
CA GLN A 26 -12.47 14.95 0.15
C GLN A 26 -11.93 16.32 -0.27
N GLN A 27 -10.92 16.82 0.42
CA GLN A 27 -10.27 18.10 0.10
C GLN A 27 -9.51 18.08 -1.24
N VAL A 28 -9.03 16.92 -1.66
CA VAL A 28 -8.29 16.76 -2.93
C VAL A 28 -9.13 16.20 -4.06
N MET A 29 -10.32 15.70 -3.78
CA MET A 29 -11.32 15.30 -4.78
C MET A 29 -11.99 16.55 -5.36
N GLY A 30 -11.70 16.84 -6.63
CA GLY A 30 -12.26 18.05 -7.22
C GLY A 30 -11.88 18.23 -8.68
N PRO A 31 -11.33 19.36 -9.08
CA PRO A 31 -11.03 19.68 -10.47
C PRO A 31 -10.04 18.68 -11.09
N PRO A 32 -10.01 18.59 -12.43
CA PRO A 32 -9.12 17.68 -13.14
C PRO A 32 -7.65 17.87 -12.68
N SER A 33 -7.01 16.81 -12.20
CA SER A 33 -5.70 16.87 -11.56
C SER A 33 -4.84 15.70 -12.03
N ASN A 34 -3.91 15.95 -12.96
CA ASN A 34 -2.90 14.98 -13.36
C ASN A 34 -1.52 15.49 -12.90
N PRO A 35 -0.86 14.83 -11.92
CA PRO A 35 0.43 15.29 -11.38
C PRO A 35 1.58 15.26 -12.41
N SER A 36 1.39 14.60 -13.55
CA SER A 36 2.37 14.59 -14.64
C SER A 36 2.22 15.79 -15.59
N SER A 37 1.12 16.55 -15.50
CA SER A 37 0.89 17.72 -16.37
C SER A 37 1.73 18.92 -15.95
N VAL A 38 2.21 19.68 -16.94
CA VAL A 38 3.11 20.85 -16.71
C VAL A 38 2.37 22.15 -16.38
N HIS A 39 1.06 22.20 -16.58
CA HIS A 39 0.23 23.39 -16.28
C HIS A 39 -0.08 23.53 -14.78
N ALA A 40 -0.70 24.63 -14.39
CA ALA A 40 -0.95 24.96 -12.97
C ALA A 40 -1.68 23.86 -12.20
N PHE A 41 -2.74 23.27 -12.76
CA PHE A 41 -3.50 22.18 -12.12
C PHE A 41 -2.63 20.93 -11.89
N GLY A 42 -1.77 20.57 -12.86
CA GLY A 42 -0.84 19.44 -12.69
C GLY A 42 0.21 19.71 -11.62
N ARG A 43 0.76 20.94 -11.58
CA ARG A 43 1.71 21.32 -10.52
C ARG A 43 1.06 21.26 -9.14
N SER A 44 -0.17 21.74 -8.99
CA SER A 44 -0.91 21.65 -7.73
C SER A 44 -1.15 20.20 -7.30
N ALA A 45 -1.54 19.33 -8.22
CA ALA A 45 -1.69 17.90 -7.94
C ALA A 45 -0.36 17.25 -7.52
N ARG A 46 0.75 17.61 -8.19
CA ARG A 46 2.08 17.12 -7.83
C ARG A 46 2.48 17.55 -6.42
N LEU A 47 2.24 18.79 -6.04
CA LEU A 47 2.54 19.27 -4.68
C LEU A 47 1.81 18.46 -3.61
N ILE A 48 0.57 18.05 -3.84
CA ILE A 48 -0.18 17.19 -2.92
C ILE A 48 0.47 15.82 -2.79
N VAL A 49 0.84 15.19 -3.92
CA VAL A 49 1.49 13.87 -3.92
C VAL A 49 2.86 13.92 -3.25
N GLU A 50 3.68 14.92 -3.58
CA GLU A 50 5.01 15.05 -2.99
C GLU A 50 4.94 15.40 -1.49
N GLY A 51 4.00 16.24 -1.07
CA GLY A 51 3.77 16.50 0.36
C GLY A 51 3.39 15.23 1.12
N ALA A 52 2.48 14.41 0.58
CA ALA A 52 2.14 13.12 1.18
C ALA A 52 3.34 12.16 1.23
N ARG A 53 4.22 12.19 0.22
CA ARG A 53 5.45 11.40 0.18
C ARG A 53 6.42 11.79 1.29
N GLU A 54 6.59 13.09 1.51
CA GLU A 54 7.42 13.63 2.58
C GLU A 54 6.91 13.23 3.97
N GLU A 55 5.59 13.34 4.20
CA GLU A 55 4.95 12.93 5.46
C GLU A 55 5.16 11.45 5.75
N ILE A 56 5.01 10.58 4.74
CA ILE A 56 5.25 9.13 4.91
C ILE A 56 6.73 8.87 5.16
N ALA A 57 7.62 9.55 4.45
CA ALA A 57 9.06 9.39 4.67
C ALA A 57 9.47 9.73 6.11
N ILE A 58 8.93 10.82 6.67
CA ILE A 58 9.13 11.19 8.08
C ILE A 58 8.59 10.09 9.00
N LEU A 59 7.38 9.61 8.74
CA LEU A 59 6.74 8.59 9.58
C LEU A 59 7.55 7.29 9.67
N VAL A 60 8.17 6.87 8.56
CA VAL A 60 8.94 5.61 8.49
C VAL A 60 10.45 5.81 8.67
N GLY A 61 10.91 7.03 8.91
CA GLY A 61 12.34 7.35 9.11
C GLY A 61 13.17 7.17 7.83
N SER A 62 12.61 7.44 6.66
CA SER A 62 13.25 7.30 5.35
C SER A 62 13.34 8.64 4.60
N ARG A 63 13.89 8.63 3.39
CA ARG A 63 13.90 9.79 2.51
C ARG A 63 12.69 9.75 1.58
N ALA A 64 12.13 10.89 1.21
CA ALA A 64 11.02 10.96 0.26
C ALA A 64 11.33 10.26 -1.08
N ALA A 65 12.59 10.32 -1.54
CA ALA A 65 13.02 9.65 -2.76
C ALA A 65 12.95 8.10 -2.71
N ASP A 66 12.91 7.53 -1.51
CA ASP A 66 12.84 6.08 -1.30
C ASP A 66 11.39 5.59 -1.12
N ILE A 67 10.41 6.49 -1.15
CA ILE A 67 8.98 6.16 -1.04
C ILE A 67 8.38 6.00 -2.44
N VAL A 68 7.75 4.87 -2.69
CA VAL A 68 7.01 4.60 -3.93
C VAL A 68 5.55 4.33 -3.59
N PHE A 69 4.64 5.10 -4.17
CA PHE A 69 3.20 4.85 -4.06
C PHE A 69 2.78 3.76 -5.04
N THR A 70 1.97 2.84 -4.57
CA THR A 70 1.37 1.75 -5.35
C THR A 70 -0.14 1.72 -5.12
N CYS A 71 -0.88 1.01 -5.96
CA CYS A 71 -2.33 0.83 -5.80
C CYS A 71 -2.69 -0.10 -4.64
N GLY A 72 -1.73 -0.82 -4.07
CA GLY A 72 -1.95 -1.73 -2.94
C GLY A 72 -0.84 -2.74 -2.74
N GLY A 73 -0.99 -3.59 -1.72
CA GLY A 73 0.02 -4.57 -1.32
C GLY A 73 0.41 -5.56 -2.42
N THR A 74 -0.52 -5.97 -3.26
CA THR A 74 -0.23 -6.88 -4.39
C THR A 74 0.75 -6.24 -5.39
N GLU A 75 0.55 -4.98 -5.76
CA GLU A 75 1.48 -4.27 -6.63
C GLU A 75 2.83 -4.07 -5.95
N SER A 76 2.82 -3.70 -4.66
CA SER A 76 4.05 -3.54 -3.88
C SER A 76 4.87 -4.82 -3.83
N ASN A 77 4.23 -5.96 -3.55
CA ASN A 77 4.90 -7.26 -3.51
C ASN A 77 5.49 -7.64 -4.88
N ASN A 78 4.74 -7.45 -5.96
CA ASN A 78 5.25 -7.70 -7.32
C ASN A 78 6.44 -6.81 -7.64
N LEU A 79 6.36 -5.52 -7.32
CA LEU A 79 7.42 -4.56 -7.59
C LEU A 79 8.70 -4.92 -6.83
N VAL A 80 8.59 -5.22 -5.53
CA VAL A 80 9.75 -5.55 -4.70
C VAL A 80 10.37 -6.89 -5.13
N LEU A 81 9.55 -7.93 -5.26
CA LEU A 81 10.03 -9.28 -5.53
C LEU A 81 10.65 -9.42 -6.92
N SER A 82 10.19 -8.63 -7.91
CA SER A 82 10.79 -8.60 -9.26
C SER A 82 12.24 -8.10 -9.29
N GLY A 83 12.72 -7.49 -8.22
CA GLY A 83 14.10 -6.99 -8.10
C GLY A 83 15.11 -8.04 -7.60
N PHE A 84 14.69 -9.28 -7.34
CA PHE A 84 15.55 -10.32 -6.75
C PHE A 84 15.58 -11.57 -7.63
N ASP A 85 16.79 -12.12 -7.82
CA ASP A 85 17.00 -13.36 -8.56
C ASP A 85 16.69 -14.61 -7.72
N HIS A 86 16.85 -14.50 -6.41
CA HIS A 86 16.61 -15.59 -5.44
C HIS A 86 15.70 -15.10 -4.32
N ILE A 87 14.61 -15.84 -4.13
CA ILE A 87 13.59 -15.51 -3.12
C ILE A 87 13.37 -16.76 -2.28
N ILE A 88 13.37 -16.57 -0.96
CA ILE A 88 12.93 -17.58 0.01
C ILE A 88 11.66 -17.04 0.66
N THR A 89 10.63 -17.86 0.71
CA THR A 89 9.35 -17.45 1.29
C THR A 89 8.72 -18.57 2.11
N SER A 90 7.78 -18.24 2.96
CA SER A 90 7.01 -19.20 3.75
C SER A 90 5.87 -19.79 2.94
N ALA A 91 5.49 -21.03 3.25
CA ALA A 91 4.31 -21.69 2.64
C ALA A 91 2.97 -21.06 3.06
N ILE A 92 2.96 -20.20 4.07
CA ILE A 92 1.76 -19.53 4.60
C ILE A 92 1.68 -18.05 4.22
N GLU A 93 2.50 -17.60 3.27
CA GLU A 93 2.44 -16.24 2.79
C GLU A 93 1.14 -15.94 2.03
N HIS A 94 0.82 -14.67 1.95
CA HIS A 94 -0.30 -14.20 1.16
C HIS A 94 -0.08 -14.53 -0.33
N ASP A 95 -1.16 -14.85 -1.05
CA ASP A 95 -1.13 -15.19 -2.48
C ASP A 95 -0.37 -14.19 -3.36
N SER A 96 -0.41 -12.90 -3.00
CA SER A 96 0.33 -11.86 -3.74
C SER A 96 1.86 -12.00 -3.64
N VAL A 97 2.37 -12.68 -2.63
CA VAL A 97 3.80 -13.03 -2.49
C VAL A 97 4.08 -14.31 -3.28
N LEU A 98 3.29 -15.36 -3.05
CA LEU A 98 3.49 -16.66 -3.70
C LEU A 98 3.38 -16.60 -5.21
N HIS A 99 2.41 -15.83 -5.74
CA HIS A 99 2.24 -15.65 -7.20
C HIS A 99 3.29 -14.70 -7.81
N ALA A 100 3.80 -13.75 -7.05
CA ALA A 100 4.85 -12.84 -7.53
C ALA A 100 6.24 -13.49 -7.61
N ALA A 101 6.44 -14.62 -6.93
CA ALA A 101 7.71 -15.34 -6.85
C ALA A 101 7.57 -16.82 -7.23
N PRO A 102 7.19 -17.16 -8.47
CA PRO A 102 6.88 -18.54 -8.88
C PRO A 102 8.08 -19.50 -8.81
N GLY A 103 9.30 -18.98 -8.71
CA GLY A 103 10.54 -19.75 -8.55
C GLY A 103 11.14 -19.70 -7.16
N ALA A 104 10.41 -19.22 -6.15
CA ALA A 104 10.93 -19.09 -4.79
C ALA A 104 11.12 -20.44 -4.10
N ASP A 105 12.13 -20.51 -3.26
CA ASP A 105 12.31 -21.61 -2.32
C ASP A 105 11.29 -21.49 -1.20
N ILE A 106 10.38 -22.47 -1.11
CA ILE A 106 9.30 -22.48 -0.14
C ILE A 106 9.75 -23.17 1.16
N VAL A 107 9.84 -22.40 2.23
CA VAL A 107 10.03 -22.95 3.58
C VAL A 107 8.66 -23.47 4.09
N ARG A 108 8.63 -24.76 4.37
CA ARG A 108 7.43 -25.38 4.95
C ARG A 108 7.33 -25.04 6.43
N VAL A 109 6.12 -24.85 6.88
CA VAL A 109 5.81 -24.63 8.29
C VAL A 109 5.00 -25.81 8.82
N ASP A 110 5.03 -26.04 10.11
CA ASP A 110 4.20 -27.02 10.77
C ASP A 110 2.75 -26.50 10.95
N ARG A 111 1.91 -27.29 11.64
CA ARG A 111 0.51 -26.94 11.90
C ARG A 111 0.33 -25.67 12.76
N ASP A 112 1.37 -25.25 13.46
CA ASP A 112 1.36 -24.08 14.35
C ASP A 112 1.96 -22.84 13.65
N GLY A 113 2.40 -23.00 12.38
CA GLY A 113 2.95 -21.93 11.57
C GLY A 113 4.44 -21.65 11.82
N LEU A 114 5.13 -22.59 12.46
CA LEU A 114 6.56 -22.49 12.84
C LEU A 114 7.45 -23.38 11.98
#